data_f2a5464a3e5ac6a35c87a2dc4355ffe1
#
_entry.id   f2a5464a3e5ac6a35c87a2dc4355ffe1
#
_cell.length_a   1.000
_cell.length_b   1.000
_cell.length_c   1.000
_cell.angle_alpha   90.00
_cell.angle_beta   90.00
_cell.angle_gamma   90.00
#
_symmetry.space_group_name_H-M   'P 1'
#
loop_
_entity.id
_entity.type
_entity.pdbx_description
1 polymer ?
#
loop_
_entity_poly.entity_id
_entity_poly.type
_entity_poly.pdbx_seq_one_letter_code
_entity_poly.pdbx_strand_id
1 'polypeptide(L)'
;MNITILGCDTSSGVPLLGCDCAVCNSNAPKNKRQRVSILIEQGGTQVLVDTSPDLRSQLLDEQITRLDGVILTHAHADHLHGIDDLRSVNFNMESPIDVWGSVKTLELAQSRFNYAFQPVKTGKIITWSRPSLVGQPMIHGETIEIGNLTVLPFDQIHGLSITSGLRIGRAAYSTDVKEFPEDSFDILKGIELWIVDCVGFHEHPTHAHLELVLEWIDRVKPNRAVLTHMSHQFDYDTLKSQLPKGIEPAYDGMRISL
;
A
#
# COMPACT_ATOMS: atom_id res chain seq x y z
N MET A 1 -14.60 -1.16 -9.82
CA MET A 1 -13.23 -1.27 -9.29
C MET A 1 -13.29 -2.02 -7.97
N ASN A 2 -12.36 -2.97 -7.76
CA ASN A 2 -12.23 -3.67 -6.47
C ASN A 2 -10.87 -3.33 -5.87
N ILE A 3 -10.82 -3.18 -4.55
CA ILE A 3 -9.58 -3.01 -3.79
C ILE A 3 -9.56 -4.06 -2.70
N THR A 4 -8.48 -4.85 -2.63
CA THR A 4 -8.23 -5.82 -1.56
C THR A 4 -7.11 -5.32 -0.68
N ILE A 5 -7.33 -5.23 0.62
CA ILE A 5 -6.28 -4.95 1.61
C ILE A 5 -5.50 -6.23 1.82
N LEU A 6 -4.25 -6.30 1.37
CA LEU A 6 -3.40 -7.48 1.53
C LEU A 6 -2.75 -7.53 2.91
N GLY A 7 -2.44 -6.36 3.45
CA GLY A 7 -1.95 -6.15 4.80
C GLY A 7 -2.24 -4.73 5.26
N CYS A 8 -2.40 -4.49 6.56
CA CYS A 8 -2.80 -3.19 7.08
C CYS A 8 -2.06 -2.75 8.35
N ASP A 9 -0.95 -3.40 8.69
CA ASP A 9 -0.10 -3.02 9.83
C ASP A 9 1.06 -2.12 9.43
N THR A 10 1.75 -1.64 10.44
CA THR A 10 3.00 -0.89 10.38
C THR A 10 4.19 -1.78 10.01
N SER A 11 5.39 -1.20 10.00
CA SER A 11 6.64 -1.91 9.68
C SER A 11 6.92 -3.16 10.53
N SER A 12 6.32 -3.28 11.70
CA SER A 12 6.58 -4.39 12.64
C SER A 12 5.66 -5.59 12.48
N GLY A 13 4.50 -5.44 11.88
CA GLY A 13 3.46 -6.46 11.89
C GLY A 13 2.77 -6.64 13.25
N VAL A 14 1.52 -7.13 13.27
CA VAL A 14 0.85 -7.57 14.51
C VAL A 14 0.59 -9.07 14.43
N PRO A 15 1.11 -9.86 15.38
CA PRO A 15 1.78 -9.47 16.61
C PRO A 15 3.19 -8.91 16.40
N LEU A 16 3.53 -7.89 17.18
CA LEU A 16 4.88 -7.35 17.27
C LEU A 16 5.81 -8.33 18.00
N LEU A 17 7.00 -8.54 17.47
CA LEU A 17 8.00 -9.45 18.06
C LEU A 17 8.32 -9.05 19.52
N GLY A 18 8.15 -10.00 20.44
CA GLY A 18 8.42 -9.82 21.86
C GLY A 18 7.38 -9.00 22.62
N CYS A 19 6.26 -8.64 22.01
CA CYS A 19 5.16 -7.91 22.65
C CYS A 19 4.15 -8.89 23.26
N ASP A 20 3.80 -8.68 24.51
CA ASP A 20 2.84 -9.47 25.29
C ASP A 20 1.50 -8.73 25.55
N CYS A 21 1.24 -7.63 24.85
CA CYS A 21 0.00 -6.91 25.01
C CYS A 21 -1.23 -7.72 24.56
N ALA A 22 -2.42 -7.29 24.99
CA ALA A 22 -3.67 -8.00 24.71
C ALA A 22 -3.92 -8.18 23.20
N VAL A 23 -3.58 -7.20 22.36
CA VAL A 23 -3.75 -7.26 20.91
C VAL A 23 -2.80 -8.26 20.27
N CYS A 24 -1.51 -8.25 20.64
CA CYS A 24 -0.53 -9.20 20.12
C CYS A 24 -0.83 -10.64 20.53
N ASN A 25 -1.38 -10.85 21.74
CA ASN A 25 -1.81 -12.16 22.25
C ASN A 25 -3.24 -12.56 21.84
N SER A 26 -3.96 -11.68 21.15
CA SER A 26 -5.33 -11.96 20.70
C SER A 26 -5.36 -13.11 19.70
N ASN A 27 -6.39 -13.97 19.78
CA ASN A 27 -6.70 -14.99 18.79
C ASN A 27 -7.70 -14.48 17.71
N ALA A 28 -8.18 -13.24 17.84
CA ALA A 28 -9.05 -12.65 16.84
C ALA A 28 -8.31 -12.47 15.51
N PRO A 29 -8.81 -13.04 14.39
CA PRO A 29 -8.09 -12.99 13.11
C PRO A 29 -7.77 -11.57 12.65
N LYS A 30 -8.67 -10.61 12.90
CA LYS A 30 -8.49 -9.21 12.49
C LYS A 30 -7.46 -8.43 13.33
N ASN A 31 -6.96 -9.03 14.41
CA ASN A 31 -5.82 -8.54 15.18
C ASN A 31 -4.49 -9.18 14.73
N LYS A 32 -4.52 -10.03 13.71
CA LYS A 32 -3.32 -10.53 13.03
C LYS A 32 -3.19 -9.77 11.72
N ARG A 33 -2.21 -8.87 11.65
CA ARG A 33 -2.05 -7.96 10.51
C ARG A 33 -0.65 -8.03 9.94
N GLN A 34 -0.56 -8.25 8.65
CA GLN A 34 0.67 -8.21 7.86
C GLN A 34 1.00 -6.75 7.52
N ARG A 35 2.26 -6.49 7.11
CA ARG A 35 2.70 -5.16 6.66
C ARG A 35 1.89 -4.71 5.47
N VAL A 36 1.71 -3.40 5.39
CA VAL A 36 0.76 -2.77 4.47
C VAL A 36 1.05 -3.08 2.99
N SER A 37 0.01 -3.41 2.27
CA SER A 37 -0.06 -3.51 0.81
C SER A 37 -1.52 -3.63 0.38
N ILE A 38 -1.85 -3.20 -0.84
CA ILE A 38 -3.17 -3.37 -1.44
C ILE A 38 -3.08 -3.88 -2.87
N LEU A 39 -4.11 -4.61 -3.32
CA LEU A 39 -4.34 -4.95 -4.71
C LEU A 39 -5.51 -4.15 -5.25
N ILE A 40 -5.35 -3.55 -6.43
CA ILE A 40 -6.39 -2.81 -7.14
C ILE A 40 -6.73 -3.56 -8.43
N GLU A 41 -8.02 -3.79 -8.66
CA GLU A 41 -8.51 -4.54 -9.82
C GLU A 41 -9.61 -3.75 -10.55
N GLN A 42 -9.44 -3.56 -11.85
CA GLN A 42 -10.45 -2.92 -12.71
C GLN A 42 -10.35 -3.38 -14.15
N GLY A 43 -11.47 -3.86 -14.72
CA GLY A 43 -11.53 -4.22 -16.13
C GLY A 43 -10.52 -5.29 -16.57
N GLY A 44 -10.15 -6.21 -15.65
CA GLY A 44 -9.15 -7.25 -15.86
C GLY A 44 -7.70 -6.81 -15.59
N THR A 45 -7.47 -5.53 -15.29
CA THR A 45 -6.16 -5.01 -14.84
C THR A 45 -5.98 -5.25 -13.35
N GLN A 46 -4.81 -5.73 -12.93
CA GLN A 46 -4.41 -5.96 -11.54
C GLN A 46 -3.13 -5.18 -11.23
N VAL A 47 -3.20 -4.25 -10.28
CA VAL A 47 -2.06 -3.44 -9.84
C VAL A 47 -1.84 -3.63 -8.34
N LEU A 48 -0.62 -4.03 -8.00
CA LEU A 48 -0.17 -4.14 -6.62
C LEU A 48 0.39 -2.78 -6.17
N VAL A 49 0.04 -2.34 -4.97
CA VAL A 49 0.67 -1.17 -4.33
C VAL A 49 1.50 -1.65 -3.14
N ASP A 50 2.78 -1.38 -3.22
CA ASP A 50 3.85 -1.80 -2.33
C ASP A 50 4.11 -3.32 -2.28
N THR A 51 5.38 -3.67 -2.14
CA THR A 51 5.89 -5.04 -2.00
C THR A 51 6.39 -5.26 -0.59
N SER A 52 5.46 -5.48 0.33
CA SER A 52 5.79 -5.69 1.74
C SER A 52 6.65 -6.94 1.94
N PRO A 53 7.40 -7.08 3.05
CA PRO A 53 8.10 -8.31 3.39
C PRO A 53 7.20 -9.55 3.50
N ASP A 54 5.89 -9.36 3.64
CA ASP A 54 4.88 -10.42 3.68
C ASP A 54 4.31 -10.79 2.30
N LEU A 55 4.84 -10.18 1.22
CA LEU A 55 4.28 -10.26 -0.13
C LEU A 55 3.97 -11.70 -0.55
N ARG A 56 4.88 -12.64 -0.29
CA ARG A 56 4.65 -14.05 -0.66
C ARG A 56 3.37 -14.59 -0.05
N SER A 57 3.14 -14.37 1.24
CA SER A 57 1.92 -14.84 1.92
C SER A 57 0.70 -14.13 1.36
N GLN A 58 0.77 -12.82 1.18
CA GLN A 58 -0.29 -11.99 0.61
C GLN A 58 -0.73 -12.46 -0.79
N LEU A 59 0.23 -12.76 -1.67
CA LEU A 59 -0.07 -13.26 -3.02
C LEU A 59 -0.67 -14.67 -2.99
N LEU A 60 -0.24 -15.53 -2.07
CA LEU A 60 -0.78 -16.90 -1.91
C LEU A 60 -2.20 -16.87 -1.36
N ASP A 61 -2.46 -16.08 -0.32
CA ASP A 61 -3.76 -15.97 0.34
C ASP A 61 -4.85 -15.48 -0.63
N GLU A 62 -4.50 -14.54 -1.51
CA GLU A 62 -5.39 -13.97 -2.53
C GLU A 62 -5.27 -14.65 -3.90
N GLN A 63 -4.45 -15.70 -4.03
CA GLN A 63 -4.23 -16.48 -5.26
C GLN A 63 -3.79 -15.62 -6.46
N ILE A 64 -2.98 -14.59 -6.21
CA ILE A 64 -2.50 -13.68 -7.23
C ILE A 64 -1.33 -14.33 -7.99
N THR A 65 -1.50 -14.52 -9.29
CA THR A 65 -0.50 -15.17 -10.17
C THR A 65 -0.02 -14.26 -11.29
N ARG A 66 -0.66 -13.10 -11.47
CA ARG A 66 -0.31 -12.10 -12.48
C ARG A 66 -0.49 -10.69 -11.91
N LEU A 67 0.28 -9.74 -12.45
CA LEU A 67 0.17 -8.31 -12.15
C LEU A 67 0.43 -7.52 -13.43
N ASP A 68 -0.39 -6.53 -13.72
CA ASP A 68 -0.16 -5.61 -14.85
C ASP A 68 0.80 -4.49 -14.45
N GLY A 69 1.05 -4.31 -13.16
CA GLY A 69 2.03 -3.39 -12.64
C GLY A 69 2.12 -3.38 -11.12
N VAL A 70 3.18 -2.75 -10.65
CA VAL A 70 3.43 -2.49 -9.23
C VAL A 70 3.63 -0.99 -9.05
N ILE A 71 3.03 -0.39 -8.03
CA ILE A 71 3.30 1.00 -7.63
C ILE A 71 4.01 0.95 -6.27
N LEU A 72 5.13 1.63 -6.15
CA LEU A 72 5.83 1.84 -4.88
C LEU A 72 5.52 3.24 -4.37
N THR A 73 4.90 3.32 -3.19
CA THR A 73 4.59 4.59 -2.54
C THR A 73 5.87 5.28 -2.07
N HIS A 74 6.80 4.51 -1.51
CA HIS A 74 8.13 4.96 -1.10
C HIS A 74 9.05 3.75 -0.86
N ALA A 75 10.30 4.01 -0.44
CA ALA A 75 11.33 2.97 -0.37
C ALA A 75 11.64 2.47 1.06
N HIS A 76 10.74 2.61 2.04
CA HIS A 76 10.94 1.96 3.34
C HIS A 76 10.86 0.44 3.22
N ALA A 77 11.44 -0.26 4.18
CA ALA A 77 11.60 -1.71 4.12
C ALA A 77 10.27 -2.46 4.07
N ASP A 78 9.29 -2.01 4.83
CA ASP A 78 7.95 -2.57 4.93
C ASP A 78 7.10 -2.39 3.65
N HIS A 79 7.51 -1.51 2.74
CA HIS A 79 6.87 -1.28 1.44
C HIS A 79 7.65 -1.86 0.26
N LEU A 80 8.92 -2.28 0.47
CA LEU A 80 9.81 -2.61 -0.63
C LEU A 80 10.46 -4.00 -0.52
N HIS A 81 10.70 -4.53 0.68
CA HIS A 81 11.62 -5.65 0.84
C HIS A 81 11.06 -7.02 0.44
N GLY A 82 9.79 -7.14 0.07
CA GLY A 82 9.21 -8.33 -0.57
C GLY A 82 9.39 -8.38 -2.10
N ILE A 83 10.09 -7.42 -2.68
CA ILE A 83 10.25 -7.26 -4.13
C ILE A 83 10.79 -8.53 -4.82
N ASP A 84 11.57 -9.37 -4.12
CA ASP A 84 12.11 -10.61 -4.68
C ASP A 84 11.04 -11.65 -5.00
N ASP A 85 9.92 -11.66 -4.29
CA ASP A 85 8.82 -12.58 -4.51
C ASP A 85 8.07 -12.33 -5.83
N LEU A 86 8.22 -11.15 -6.45
CA LEU A 86 7.73 -10.86 -7.80
C LEU A 86 8.33 -11.79 -8.86
N ARG A 87 9.46 -12.45 -8.58
CA ARG A 87 10.04 -13.47 -9.46
C ARG A 87 9.06 -14.56 -9.83
N SER A 88 8.24 -15.01 -8.88
CA SER A 88 7.23 -16.04 -9.12
C SER A 88 6.12 -15.54 -10.05
N VAL A 89 5.76 -14.26 -9.95
CA VAL A 89 4.80 -13.62 -10.86
C VAL A 89 5.40 -13.49 -12.27
N ASN A 90 6.66 -13.04 -12.40
CA ASN A 90 7.37 -13.03 -13.69
C ASN A 90 7.40 -14.42 -14.33
N PHE A 91 7.65 -15.48 -13.54
CA PHE A 91 7.65 -16.85 -14.03
C PHE A 91 6.29 -17.25 -14.60
N ASN A 92 5.21 -16.97 -13.88
CA ASN A 92 3.85 -17.29 -14.32
C ASN A 92 3.42 -16.50 -15.56
N MET A 93 3.84 -15.25 -15.66
CA MET A 93 3.49 -14.36 -16.77
C MET A 93 4.43 -14.49 -17.97
N GLU A 94 5.59 -15.08 -17.79
CA GLU A 94 6.70 -15.12 -18.77
C GLU A 94 7.08 -13.72 -19.28
N SER A 95 6.93 -12.70 -18.45
CA SER A 95 7.16 -11.29 -18.80
C SER A 95 7.75 -10.49 -17.64
N PRO A 96 8.48 -9.39 -17.93
CA PRO A 96 8.84 -8.37 -16.94
C PRO A 96 7.58 -7.70 -16.36
N ILE A 97 7.73 -7.09 -15.18
CA ILE A 97 6.69 -6.28 -14.54
C ILE A 97 7.16 -4.83 -14.49
N ASP A 98 6.31 -3.91 -14.94
CA ASP A 98 6.53 -2.49 -14.76
C ASP A 98 6.32 -2.08 -13.30
N VAL A 99 7.26 -1.27 -12.77
CA VAL A 99 7.26 -0.77 -11.39
C VAL A 99 7.27 0.74 -11.41
N TRP A 100 6.15 1.35 -11.05
CA TRP A 100 6.00 2.80 -10.95
C TRP A 100 6.42 3.29 -9.56
N GLY A 101 7.05 4.44 -9.53
CA GLY A 101 7.42 5.13 -8.31
C GLY A 101 7.98 6.51 -8.61
N SER A 102 8.05 7.39 -7.60
CA SER A 102 8.78 8.64 -7.77
C SER A 102 10.24 8.34 -8.18
N VAL A 103 10.88 9.28 -8.87
CA VAL A 103 12.29 9.10 -9.31
C VAL A 103 13.16 8.68 -8.14
N LYS A 104 13.01 9.34 -6.98
CA LYS A 104 13.77 9.02 -5.77
C LYS A 104 13.47 7.61 -5.24
N THR A 105 12.21 7.19 -5.26
CA THR A 105 11.80 5.85 -4.84
C THR A 105 12.42 4.78 -5.73
N LEU A 106 12.36 4.98 -7.05
CA LEU A 106 12.97 4.06 -8.02
C LEU A 106 14.48 3.98 -7.90
N GLU A 107 15.17 5.11 -7.72
CA GLU A 107 16.63 5.14 -7.49
C GLU A 107 17.02 4.32 -6.25
N LEU A 108 16.29 4.48 -5.15
CA LEU A 108 16.54 3.71 -3.92
C LEU A 108 16.22 2.21 -4.10
N ALA A 109 15.11 1.87 -4.77
CA ALA A 109 14.75 0.49 -5.08
C ALA A 109 15.81 -0.18 -5.98
N GLN A 110 16.24 0.49 -7.05
CA GLN A 110 17.28 0.02 -7.95
C GLN A 110 18.64 -0.08 -7.27
N SER A 111 18.98 0.83 -6.37
CA SER A 111 20.22 0.77 -5.61
C SER A 111 20.27 -0.45 -4.68
N ARG A 112 19.17 -0.74 -3.97
CA ARG A 112 19.09 -1.85 -3.01
C ARG A 112 18.91 -3.21 -3.69
N PHE A 113 18.13 -3.25 -4.78
CA PHE A 113 17.74 -4.46 -5.50
C PHE A 113 18.18 -4.42 -6.96
N ASN A 114 19.39 -3.94 -7.22
CA ASN A 114 19.93 -3.76 -8.57
C ASN A 114 19.70 -4.98 -9.46
N TYR A 115 19.88 -6.20 -8.92
CA TYR A 115 19.73 -7.44 -9.67
C TYR A 115 18.30 -7.63 -10.23
N ALA A 116 17.27 -7.10 -9.57
CA ALA A 116 15.88 -7.22 -10.01
C ALA A 116 15.55 -6.31 -11.20
N PHE A 117 16.28 -5.22 -11.36
CA PHE A 117 16.10 -4.24 -12.44
C PHE A 117 17.09 -4.43 -13.61
N GLN A 118 17.92 -5.48 -13.57
CA GLN A 118 18.78 -5.80 -14.70
C GLN A 118 17.96 -6.32 -15.89
N PRO A 119 18.29 -5.93 -17.14
CA PRO A 119 17.61 -6.44 -18.32
C PRO A 119 17.62 -7.98 -18.36
N VAL A 120 16.54 -8.57 -18.85
CA VAL A 120 16.50 -10.02 -19.10
C VAL A 120 17.50 -10.34 -20.20
N LYS A 121 18.41 -11.27 -19.95
CA LYS A 121 19.33 -11.75 -20.98
C LYS A 121 18.52 -12.55 -21.99
N THR A 122 18.44 -12.08 -23.23
CA THR A 122 17.85 -12.82 -24.33
C THR A 122 18.72 -14.02 -24.66
N GLY A 123 18.19 -15.22 -24.58
CA GLY A 123 18.88 -16.49 -24.85
C GLY A 123 17.90 -17.61 -25.10
N LYS A 124 18.40 -18.82 -25.41
CA LYS A 124 17.56 -19.97 -25.75
C LYS A 124 16.67 -20.47 -24.60
N ILE A 125 16.98 -20.09 -23.34
CA ILE A 125 16.19 -20.42 -22.14
C ILE A 125 16.16 -19.18 -21.27
N ILE A 126 14.98 -18.59 -21.11
CA ILE A 126 14.72 -17.55 -20.11
C ILE A 126 14.46 -18.27 -18.79
N THR A 127 15.36 -18.12 -17.84
CA THR A 127 15.15 -18.62 -16.48
C THR A 127 14.83 -17.41 -15.59
N TRP A 128 13.65 -17.39 -15.00
CA TRP A 128 13.26 -16.39 -14.02
C TRP A 128 13.93 -16.68 -12.67
N SER A 129 15.27 -16.66 -12.66
CA SER A 129 16.06 -16.93 -11.44
C SER A 129 16.08 -15.75 -10.48
N ARG A 130 15.60 -14.59 -10.92
CA ARG A 130 15.45 -13.33 -10.19
C ARG A 130 14.23 -12.58 -10.69
N PRO A 131 13.71 -11.59 -9.95
CA PRO A 131 12.73 -10.66 -10.50
C PRO A 131 13.25 -9.97 -11.76
N SER A 132 12.35 -9.66 -12.67
CA SER A 132 12.62 -8.86 -13.86
C SER A 132 11.67 -7.68 -13.88
N LEU A 133 12.18 -6.53 -13.49
CA LEU A 133 11.39 -5.34 -13.23
C LEU A 133 11.87 -4.19 -14.13
N VAL A 134 10.92 -3.38 -14.59
CA VAL A 134 11.19 -2.19 -15.39
C VAL A 134 10.69 -0.95 -14.63
N GLY A 135 11.61 -0.09 -14.21
CA GLY A 135 11.25 1.13 -13.49
C GLY A 135 10.56 2.15 -14.41
N GLN A 136 9.39 2.62 -14.00
CA GLN A 136 8.59 3.63 -14.68
C GLN A 136 8.43 4.84 -13.74
N PRO A 137 9.05 6.00 -14.03
CA PRO A 137 8.93 7.16 -13.17
C PRO A 137 7.51 7.73 -13.20
N MET A 138 6.97 8.06 -12.03
CA MET A 138 5.74 8.82 -11.89
C MET A 138 6.02 10.20 -11.29
N ILE A 139 5.32 11.20 -11.82
CA ILE A 139 5.43 12.60 -11.37
C ILE A 139 4.14 12.92 -10.60
N HIS A 140 4.28 13.41 -9.37
CA HIS A 140 3.13 13.81 -8.57
C HIS A 140 2.38 14.96 -9.25
N GLY A 141 1.05 14.86 -9.30
CA GLY A 141 0.17 15.77 -10.03
C GLY A 141 -0.09 15.39 -11.49
N GLU A 142 0.64 14.40 -12.05
CA GLU A 142 0.41 13.89 -13.41
C GLU A 142 -0.18 12.48 -13.38
N THR A 143 -1.20 12.24 -14.18
CA THR A 143 -1.85 10.93 -14.28
C THR A 143 -0.97 9.92 -15.00
N ILE A 144 -0.99 8.69 -14.52
CA ILE A 144 -0.42 7.52 -15.19
C ILE A 144 -1.51 6.51 -15.51
N GLU A 145 -1.32 5.80 -16.62
CA GLU A 145 -2.23 4.73 -17.06
C GLU A 145 -1.55 3.38 -16.93
N ILE A 146 -2.21 2.45 -16.22
CA ILE A 146 -1.76 1.06 -16.08
C ILE A 146 -2.91 0.15 -16.49
N GLY A 147 -2.87 -0.36 -17.70
CA GLY A 147 -4.01 -1.09 -18.28
C GLY A 147 -5.28 -0.22 -18.30
N ASN A 148 -6.30 -0.66 -17.57
CA ASN A 148 -7.59 0.06 -17.43
C ASN A 148 -7.67 0.95 -16.18
N LEU A 149 -6.57 1.15 -15.48
CA LEU A 149 -6.51 2.00 -14.29
C LEU A 149 -5.84 3.34 -14.62
N THR A 150 -6.52 4.43 -14.26
CA THR A 150 -5.95 5.78 -14.23
C THR A 150 -5.59 6.12 -12.78
N VAL A 151 -4.34 6.42 -12.53
CA VAL A 151 -3.83 6.75 -11.20
C VAL A 151 -3.23 8.15 -11.21
N LEU A 152 -3.60 8.98 -10.25
CA LEU A 152 -3.02 10.30 -10.00
C LEU A 152 -2.23 10.26 -8.70
N PRO A 153 -0.89 10.18 -8.75
CA PRO A 153 -0.05 10.26 -7.57
C PRO A 153 0.02 11.71 -7.04
N PHE A 154 0.09 11.87 -5.73
CA PHE A 154 0.18 13.17 -5.09
C PHE A 154 1.10 13.16 -3.86
N ASP A 155 1.55 14.34 -3.45
CA ASP A 155 2.50 14.51 -2.34
C ASP A 155 1.86 14.20 -0.98
N GLN A 156 2.57 13.45 -0.16
CA GLN A 156 2.34 13.24 1.26
C GLN A 156 3.65 13.47 2.01
N ILE A 157 3.58 14.12 3.17
CA ILE A 157 4.74 14.36 4.04
C ILE A 157 4.81 13.26 5.08
N HIS A 158 5.91 12.54 5.11
CA HIS A 158 6.22 11.47 6.05
C HIS A 158 7.53 11.79 6.79
N GLY A 159 7.44 12.60 7.84
CA GLY A 159 8.59 13.15 8.52
C GLY A 159 9.44 14.05 7.60
N LEU A 160 10.65 13.63 7.30
CA LEU A 160 11.56 14.36 6.39
C LEU A 160 11.47 13.87 4.94
N SER A 161 10.58 12.94 4.64
CA SER A 161 10.41 12.34 3.32
C SER A 161 9.07 12.69 2.70
N ILE A 162 9.04 12.69 1.37
CA ILE A 162 7.81 12.73 0.58
C ILE A 162 7.48 11.30 0.17
N THR A 163 6.25 10.87 0.43
CA THR A 163 5.67 9.62 -0.04
C THR A 163 4.57 9.89 -1.06
N SER A 164 4.17 8.87 -1.79
CA SER A 164 3.15 9.02 -2.82
C SER A 164 1.79 8.58 -2.30
N GLY A 165 0.85 9.53 -2.14
CA GLY A 165 -0.57 9.23 -2.12
C GLY A 165 -1.06 8.90 -3.52
N LEU A 166 -2.09 8.08 -3.64
CA LEU A 166 -2.64 7.65 -4.93
C LEU A 166 -4.13 7.94 -4.98
N ARG A 167 -4.58 8.70 -5.98
CA ARG A 167 -5.99 8.78 -6.33
C ARG A 167 -6.29 7.88 -7.52
N ILE A 168 -7.25 6.99 -7.36
CA ILE A 168 -7.68 6.01 -8.38
C ILE A 168 -9.18 6.22 -8.60
N GLY A 169 -9.53 7.02 -9.61
CA GLY A 169 -10.91 7.40 -9.87
C GLY A 169 -11.58 8.04 -8.65
N ARG A 170 -12.53 7.34 -8.02
CA ARG A 170 -13.27 7.79 -6.83
C ARG A 170 -12.69 7.28 -5.51
N ALA A 171 -11.59 6.55 -5.54
CA ALA A 171 -10.86 6.12 -4.35
C ALA A 171 -9.57 6.90 -4.17
N ALA A 172 -9.07 6.95 -2.94
CA ALA A 172 -7.70 7.36 -2.63
C ALA A 172 -7.06 6.39 -1.63
N TYR A 173 -5.75 6.22 -1.75
CA TYR A 173 -4.90 5.45 -0.86
C TYR A 173 -3.77 6.32 -0.34
N SER A 174 -3.65 6.43 0.96
CA SER A 174 -2.70 7.30 1.66
C SER A 174 -2.09 6.56 2.84
N THR A 175 -1.05 5.77 2.59
CA THR A 175 -0.23 5.17 3.66
C THR A 175 0.96 6.07 3.97
N ASP A 176 1.53 5.94 5.17
CA ASP A 176 2.76 6.63 5.58
C ASP A 176 2.69 8.14 5.36
N VAL A 177 1.76 8.76 6.06
CA VAL A 177 1.53 10.21 6.01
C VAL A 177 1.42 10.80 7.40
N LYS A 178 2.11 11.92 7.60
CA LYS A 178 2.01 12.77 8.80
C LYS A 178 1.26 14.06 8.51
N GLU A 179 1.38 14.56 7.26
CA GLU A 179 0.81 15.84 6.87
C GLU A 179 0.54 15.84 5.36
N PHE A 180 -0.52 16.53 4.95
CA PHE A 180 -0.81 16.76 3.53
C PHE A 180 -0.53 18.22 3.18
N PRO A 181 0.21 18.50 2.08
CA PRO A 181 0.19 19.80 1.45
C PRO A 181 -1.24 20.20 1.07
N GLU A 182 -1.53 21.49 1.06
CA GLU A 182 -2.89 21.98 0.73
C GLU A 182 -3.36 21.51 -0.65
N ASP A 183 -2.49 21.51 -1.65
CA ASP A 183 -2.79 21.05 -3.00
C ASP A 183 -3.21 19.56 -3.04
N SER A 184 -2.72 18.76 -2.09
CA SER A 184 -3.10 17.35 -1.97
C SER A 184 -4.55 17.19 -1.50
N PHE A 185 -5.06 18.09 -0.66
CA PHE A 185 -6.47 18.10 -0.30
C PHE A 185 -7.38 18.43 -1.49
N ASP A 186 -6.90 19.25 -2.45
CA ASP A 186 -7.65 19.52 -3.69
C ASP A 186 -7.78 18.24 -4.54
N ILE A 187 -6.74 17.42 -4.58
CA ILE A 187 -6.77 16.12 -5.25
C ILE A 187 -7.75 15.15 -4.55
N LEU A 188 -7.86 15.21 -3.23
CA LEU A 188 -8.75 14.35 -2.44
C LEU A 188 -10.24 14.76 -2.50
N LYS A 189 -10.59 15.91 -3.05
CA LYS A 189 -11.99 16.36 -3.17
C LYS A 189 -12.84 15.41 -3.98
N GLY A 190 -14.01 15.04 -3.45
CA GLY A 190 -15.02 14.24 -4.14
C GLY A 190 -14.68 12.75 -4.28
N ILE A 191 -13.73 12.23 -3.53
CA ILE A 191 -13.54 10.78 -3.41
C ILE A 191 -14.70 10.16 -2.62
N GLU A 192 -15.03 8.92 -2.95
CA GLU A 192 -16.06 8.15 -2.24
C GLU A 192 -15.45 7.22 -1.19
N LEU A 193 -14.25 6.72 -1.46
CA LEU A 193 -13.48 5.85 -0.55
C LEU A 193 -12.12 6.48 -0.27
N TRP A 194 -11.74 6.50 1.00
CA TRP A 194 -10.38 6.85 1.41
C TRP A 194 -9.79 5.75 2.30
N ILE A 195 -8.71 5.11 1.85
CA ILE A 195 -7.89 4.22 2.68
C ILE A 195 -6.73 5.07 3.17
N VAL A 196 -6.62 5.29 4.48
CA VAL A 196 -5.73 6.29 5.06
C VAL A 196 -4.95 5.77 6.27
N ASP A 197 -3.69 6.18 6.39
CA ASP A 197 -2.78 5.90 7.51
C ASP A 197 -3.41 6.28 8.86
N CYS A 198 -3.26 5.41 9.85
CA CYS A 198 -3.65 5.68 11.23
C CYS A 198 -2.81 4.80 12.18
N VAL A 199 -1.64 5.27 12.58
CA VAL A 199 -0.67 4.42 13.30
C VAL A 199 -1.07 4.07 14.72
N GLY A 200 -1.80 4.93 15.42
CA GLY A 200 -2.11 4.78 16.84
C GLY A 200 -2.99 5.89 17.40
N PHE A 201 -3.16 5.90 18.72
CA PHE A 201 -3.96 6.91 19.42
C PHE A 201 -3.21 8.23 19.66
N HIS A 202 -1.87 8.19 19.69
CA HIS A 202 -1.05 9.33 20.10
C HIS A 202 -0.25 9.90 18.94
N GLU A 203 0.10 11.18 19.03
CA GLU A 203 0.97 11.83 18.06
C GLU A 203 2.22 11.00 17.77
N HIS A 204 2.55 10.92 16.50
CA HIS A 204 3.73 10.24 15.99
C HIS A 204 4.55 11.19 15.10
N PRO A 205 5.90 11.13 15.11
CA PRO A 205 6.73 12.07 14.35
C PRO A 205 6.58 11.95 12.84
N THR A 206 6.16 10.80 12.32
CA THR A 206 6.13 10.52 10.88
C THR A 206 4.79 10.02 10.36
N HIS A 207 3.84 9.65 11.24
CA HIS A 207 2.54 9.09 10.87
C HIS A 207 1.39 9.86 11.49
N ALA A 208 0.22 9.70 10.90
CA ALA A 208 -1.02 10.24 11.45
C ALA A 208 -1.51 9.39 12.62
N HIS A 209 -2.03 10.05 13.65
CA HIS A 209 -2.75 9.44 14.76
C HIS A 209 -4.26 9.62 14.59
N LEU A 210 -5.04 8.89 15.35
CA LEU A 210 -6.48 8.78 15.15
C LEU A 210 -7.21 10.13 15.11
N GLU A 211 -6.92 11.05 16.05
CA GLU A 211 -7.59 12.36 16.11
C GLU A 211 -7.33 13.17 14.82
N LEU A 212 -6.08 13.25 14.38
CA LEU A 212 -5.70 13.94 13.15
C LEU A 212 -6.36 13.34 11.91
N VAL A 213 -6.45 12.00 11.85
CA VAL A 213 -7.11 11.31 10.71
C VAL A 213 -8.60 11.63 10.68
N LEU A 214 -9.27 11.68 11.85
CA LEU A 214 -10.68 12.06 11.92
C LEU A 214 -10.93 13.50 11.47
N GLU A 215 -10.04 14.43 11.79
CA GLU A 215 -10.09 15.83 11.28
C GLU A 215 -9.97 15.87 9.74
N TRP A 216 -9.03 15.10 9.17
CA TRP A 216 -8.88 15.00 7.71
C TRP A 216 -10.11 14.39 7.03
N ILE A 217 -10.69 13.33 7.63
CA ILE A 217 -11.91 12.72 7.11
C ILE A 217 -13.08 13.71 7.15
N ASP A 218 -13.22 14.50 8.21
CA ASP A 218 -14.26 15.54 8.28
C ASP A 218 -14.05 16.65 7.24
N ARG A 219 -12.79 16.96 6.90
CA ARG A 219 -12.46 17.92 5.84
C ARG A 219 -12.77 17.39 4.44
N VAL A 220 -12.35 16.16 4.12
CA VAL A 220 -12.48 15.52 2.78
C VAL A 220 -13.89 14.99 2.54
N LYS A 221 -14.55 14.48 3.59
CA LYS A 221 -15.91 13.91 3.60
C LYS A 221 -16.13 12.79 2.58
N PRO A 222 -15.27 11.73 2.57
CA PRO A 222 -15.54 10.57 1.77
C PRO A 222 -16.81 9.85 2.26
N ASN A 223 -17.48 9.08 1.40
CA ASN A 223 -18.61 8.26 1.81
C ASN A 223 -18.19 7.15 2.78
N ARG A 224 -16.96 6.65 2.63
CA ARG A 224 -16.35 5.59 3.44
C ARG A 224 -14.88 5.88 3.63
N ALA A 225 -14.40 5.73 4.87
CA ALA A 225 -12.97 5.77 5.19
C ALA A 225 -12.53 4.46 5.84
N VAL A 226 -11.37 3.94 5.46
CA VAL A 226 -10.78 2.71 5.98
C VAL A 226 -9.40 3.04 6.53
N LEU A 227 -9.22 2.81 7.84
CA LEU A 227 -7.95 3.08 8.52
C LEU A 227 -6.98 1.94 8.23
N THR A 228 -5.77 2.27 7.78
CA THR A 228 -4.70 1.30 7.49
C THR A 228 -3.41 1.68 8.22
N HIS A 229 -2.34 0.90 8.07
CA HIS A 229 -1.05 1.10 8.73
C HIS A 229 -1.17 1.18 10.27
N MET A 230 -2.00 0.28 10.83
CA MET A 230 -2.43 0.31 12.22
C MET A 230 -1.54 -0.54 13.11
N SER A 231 -0.92 0.06 14.14
CA SER A 231 -0.07 -0.65 15.09
C SER A 231 -0.88 -1.54 16.07
N HIS A 232 -0.15 -2.29 16.89
CA HIS A 232 -0.69 -3.14 17.96
C HIS A 232 -1.42 -2.36 19.09
N GLN A 233 -1.50 -1.03 19.01
CA GLN A 233 -2.34 -0.23 19.91
C GLN A 233 -3.83 -0.44 19.67
N PHE A 234 -4.20 -0.83 18.45
CA PHE A 234 -5.59 -0.97 18.03
C PHE A 234 -6.08 -2.42 18.08
N ASP A 235 -7.00 -2.70 19.01
CA ASP A 235 -7.87 -3.87 18.91
C ASP A 235 -8.98 -3.57 17.89
N TYR A 236 -9.17 -4.46 16.92
CA TYR A 236 -10.08 -4.24 15.78
C TYR A 236 -11.50 -3.94 16.21
N ASP A 237 -12.09 -4.80 17.06
CA ASP A 237 -13.50 -4.70 17.43
C ASP A 237 -13.74 -3.48 18.35
N THR A 238 -12.82 -3.22 19.26
CA THR A 238 -12.85 -2.05 20.13
C THR A 238 -12.78 -0.77 19.31
N LEU A 239 -11.80 -0.64 18.41
CA LEU A 239 -11.67 0.53 17.56
C LEU A 239 -12.92 0.72 16.69
N LYS A 240 -13.40 -0.34 16.04
CA LYS A 240 -14.59 -0.30 15.19
C LYS A 240 -15.82 0.21 15.93
N SER A 241 -15.98 -0.17 17.21
CA SER A 241 -17.12 0.26 18.04
C SER A 241 -17.07 1.75 18.42
N GLN A 242 -15.88 2.36 18.40
CA GLN A 242 -15.65 3.76 18.78
C GLN A 242 -15.67 4.73 17.60
N LEU A 243 -15.48 4.22 16.38
CA LEU A 243 -15.39 5.05 15.18
C LEU A 243 -16.76 5.58 14.73
N PRO A 244 -16.83 6.79 14.20
CA PRO A 244 -18.04 7.33 13.58
C PRO A 244 -18.53 6.45 12.43
N LYS A 245 -19.83 6.55 12.14
CA LYS A 245 -20.43 5.84 10.99
C LYS A 245 -19.70 6.20 9.68
N GLY A 246 -19.38 5.20 8.87
CA GLY A 246 -18.68 5.37 7.60
C GLY A 246 -17.15 5.29 7.73
N ILE A 247 -16.64 5.16 8.96
CA ILE A 247 -15.20 4.96 9.23
C ILE A 247 -15.02 3.58 9.87
N GLU A 248 -14.06 2.81 9.39
CA GLU A 248 -13.77 1.49 9.94
C GLU A 248 -12.27 1.14 9.83
N PRO A 249 -11.76 0.27 10.72
CA PRO A 249 -10.39 -0.23 10.60
C PRO A 249 -10.31 -1.26 9.48
N ALA A 250 -9.16 -1.32 8.79
CA ALA A 250 -8.83 -2.38 7.85
C ALA A 250 -8.55 -3.71 8.57
N TYR A 251 -8.59 -4.78 7.80
CA TYR A 251 -8.04 -6.10 8.15
C TYR A 251 -7.54 -6.79 6.89
N ASP A 252 -6.59 -7.70 7.05
CA ASP A 252 -6.01 -8.45 5.94
C ASP A 252 -7.07 -9.30 5.24
N GLY A 253 -7.13 -9.23 3.92
CA GLY A 253 -8.17 -9.85 3.09
C GLY A 253 -9.46 -9.05 2.97
N MET A 254 -9.53 -7.80 3.48
CA MET A 254 -10.72 -6.94 3.34
C MET A 254 -10.91 -6.54 1.88
N ARG A 255 -12.10 -6.82 1.33
CA ARG A 255 -12.46 -6.48 -0.06
C ARG A 255 -13.45 -5.33 -0.11
N ILE A 256 -13.17 -4.35 -0.95
CA ILE A 256 -13.96 -3.14 -1.13
C ILE A 256 -14.28 -2.97 -2.61
N SER A 257 -15.58 -2.85 -2.92
CA SER A 257 -16.06 -2.60 -4.29
C SER A 257 -16.59 -1.18 -4.43
N LEU A 258 -16.28 -0.54 -5.56
CA LEU A 258 -16.70 0.80 -5.97
C LEU A 258 -17.34 0.79 -7.36
#